data_16591eca013a5cea064f48f1cdac2b99
#
_entry.id   16591eca013a5cea064f48f1cdac2b99
#
_cell.length_a   1.000
_cell.length_b   1.000
_cell.length_c   1.000
_cell.angle_alpha   90.00
_cell.angle_beta   90.00
_cell.angle_gamma   90.00
#
_symmetry.space_group_name_H-M   'P 1'
#
loop_
_entity.id
_entity.type
_entity.pdbx_description
1 polymer ?
#
loop_
_entity_poly.entity_id
_entity_poly.type
_entity_poly.pdbx_seq_one_letter_code
_entity_poly.pdbx_strand_id
1 'polypeptide(L)'
;MQMATTVCSLVNGGERITPHFGIAVYDAESGEKEETISYGKRKRILSKETSEKMRKILETVVSEGGGKKAQIEGYRIGGKTATSQTLPRSANRYIGSFIGFAPADDPQVAAMAIIYNPQGIYYGGTIAAPVVRDIFDNILPYLGIEREENP
;
A
#
# COMPACT_ATOMS: atom_id res chain seq x y z
N MET A 1 8.72 -5.37 2.76
CA MET A 1 9.00 -5.04 1.36
C MET A 1 8.31 -5.98 0.37
N GLN A 2 8.52 -7.31 0.39
CA GLN A 2 7.92 -8.26 -0.57
C GLN A 2 6.37 -8.16 -0.67
N MET A 3 5.66 -8.12 0.45
CA MET A 3 4.19 -7.99 0.47
C MET A 3 3.74 -6.69 -0.20
N ALA A 4 4.39 -5.57 0.12
CA ALA A 4 4.08 -4.28 -0.51
C ALA A 4 4.31 -4.34 -2.03
N THR A 5 5.46 -4.86 -2.48
CA THR A 5 5.77 -5.05 -3.90
C THR A 5 4.74 -5.94 -4.61
N THR A 6 4.27 -7.01 -3.95
CA THR A 6 3.25 -7.91 -4.50
C THR A 6 1.94 -7.14 -4.71
N VAL A 7 1.45 -6.41 -3.72
CA VAL A 7 0.21 -5.65 -3.86
C VAL A 7 0.36 -4.53 -4.89
N CYS A 8 1.47 -3.79 -4.91
CA CYS A 8 1.75 -2.83 -5.97
C CYS A 8 1.66 -3.46 -7.36
N SER A 9 2.21 -4.68 -7.53
CA SER A 9 2.14 -5.39 -8.81
C SER A 9 0.73 -5.80 -9.22
N LEU A 10 -0.18 -5.99 -8.26
CA LEU A 10 -1.59 -6.29 -8.53
C LEU A 10 -2.36 -5.07 -9.02
N VAL A 11 -1.98 -3.87 -8.57
CA VAL A 11 -2.80 -2.65 -8.78
C VAL A 11 -2.19 -1.65 -9.77
N ASN A 12 -0.93 -1.82 -10.19
CA ASN A 12 -0.21 -0.91 -11.09
C ASN A 12 -0.33 -1.28 -12.58
N GLY A 13 -1.35 -2.02 -12.98
CA GLY A 13 -1.50 -2.54 -14.34
C GLY A 13 -0.86 -3.92 -14.54
N GLY A 14 -0.48 -4.61 -13.46
CA GLY A 14 0.04 -5.97 -13.49
C GLY A 14 1.54 -6.08 -13.75
N GLU A 15 2.31 -5.05 -13.42
CA GLU A 15 3.76 -5.02 -13.64
C GLU A 15 4.52 -5.20 -12.33
N ARG A 16 5.34 -6.24 -12.27
CA ARG A 16 6.29 -6.41 -11.17
C ARG A 16 7.50 -5.52 -11.38
N ILE A 17 7.83 -4.73 -10.35
CA ILE A 17 9.01 -3.87 -10.29
C ILE A 17 9.99 -4.39 -9.22
N THR A 18 11.26 -4.03 -9.35
CA THR A 18 12.25 -4.22 -8.29
C THR A 18 12.17 -3.03 -7.32
N PRO A 19 11.81 -3.25 -6.05
CA PRO A 19 11.77 -2.16 -5.08
C PRO A 19 13.20 -1.66 -4.79
N HIS A 20 13.37 -0.34 -4.75
CA HIS A 20 14.67 0.30 -4.54
C HIS A 20 14.49 1.68 -3.90
N PHE A 21 15.57 2.21 -3.32
CA PHE A 21 15.61 3.55 -2.70
C PHE A 21 16.51 4.51 -3.48
N GLY A 22 17.67 4.02 -3.96
CA GLY A 22 18.59 4.84 -4.75
C GLY A 22 18.14 4.97 -6.20
N ILE A 23 18.20 6.16 -6.76
CA ILE A 23 17.85 6.42 -8.18
C ILE A 23 19.02 6.97 -8.97
N ALA A 24 19.93 7.65 -8.30
CA ALA A 24 21.11 8.24 -8.92
C ALA A 24 22.22 8.47 -7.88
N VAL A 25 23.44 8.61 -8.37
CA VAL A 25 24.62 9.08 -7.63
C VAL A 25 24.97 10.46 -8.13
N TYR A 26 25.28 11.36 -7.20
CA TYR A 26 25.71 12.71 -7.50
C TYR A 26 27.07 12.98 -6.87
N ASP A 27 27.93 13.70 -7.55
CA ASP A 27 29.17 14.22 -6.97
C ASP A 27 28.84 15.20 -5.83
N ALA A 28 29.53 15.06 -4.71
CA ALA A 28 29.23 15.83 -3.51
C ALA A 28 29.70 17.29 -3.58
N GLU A 29 30.70 17.58 -4.42
CA GLU A 29 31.29 18.92 -4.55
C GLU A 29 30.63 19.74 -5.67
N SER A 30 30.45 19.12 -6.84
CA SER A 30 29.86 19.78 -8.01
C SER A 30 28.34 19.71 -8.06
N GLY A 31 27.74 18.72 -7.39
CA GLY A 31 26.30 18.43 -7.51
C GLY A 31 25.92 17.81 -8.87
N GLU A 32 26.89 17.47 -9.70
CA GLU A 32 26.66 16.84 -10.99
C GLU A 32 26.25 15.38 -10.82
N LYS A 33 25.36 14.92 -11.70
CA LYS A 33 24.88 13.55 -11.70
C LYS A 33 25.92 12.64 -12.35
N GLU A 34 26.53 11.75 -11.56
CA GLU A 34 27.53 10.80 -12.03
C GLU A 34 26.89 9.56 -12.66
N GLU A 35 25.88 8.97 -12.00
CA GLU A 35 25.29 7.72 -12.43
C GLU A 35 23.77 7.69 -12.20
N THR A 36 23.05 7.04 -13.12
CA THR A 36 21.65 6.65 -12.92
C THR A 36 21.59 5.16 -12.63
N ILE A 37 21.11 4.80 -11.44
CA ILE A 37 21.04 3.40 -11.02
C ILE A 37 19.90 2.70 -11.78
N SER A 38 20.22 1.57 -12.43
CA SER A 38 19.22 0.75 -13.14
C SER A 38 18.90 -0.52 -12.36
N TYR A 39 17.61 -0.76 -12.13
CA TYR A 39 17.11 -1.94 -11.40
C TYR A 39 16.48 -3.00 -12.31
N GLY A 40 16.75 -2.94 -13.59
CA GLY A 40 16.24 -3.87 -14.58
C GLY A 40 14.86 -3.50 -15.13
N LYS A 41 14.36 -4.36 -16.02
CA LYS A 41 13.08 -4.12 -16.69
C LYS A 41 11.90 -4.56 -15.83
N ARG A 42 10.81 -3.81 -15.89
CA ARG A 42 9.51 -4.23 -15.36
C ARG A 42 9.06 -5.51 -16.07
N LYS A 43 8.49 -6.44 -15.32
CA LYS A 43 7.97 -7.70 -15.89
C LYS A 43 6.46 -7.74 -15.69
N ARG A 44 5.70 -7.85 -16.78
CA ARG A 44 4.26 -8.07 -16.70
C ARG A 44 3.99 -9.48 -16.17
N ILE A 45 3.20 -9.55 -15.09
CA ILE A 45 2.80 -10.79 -14.40
C ILE A 45 1.30 -11.01 -14.44
N LEU A 46 0.51 -9.94 -14.70
CA LEU A 46 -0.93 -9.97 -14.85
C LEU A 46 -1.35 -9.09 -16.05
N SER A 47 -2.53 -9.34 -16.61
CA SER A 47 -3.12 -8.44 -17.59
C SER A 47 -3.57 -7.13 -16.92
N LYS A 48 -3.61 -6.04 -17.68
CA LYS A 48 -4.17 -4.76 -17.21
C LYS A 48 -5.61 -4.90 -16.74
N GLU A 49 -6.41 -5.64 -17.48
CA GLU A 49 -7.82 -5.93 -17.14
C GLU A 49 -7.95 -6.63 -15.78
N THR A 50 -7.10 -7.62 -15.50
CA THR A 50 -7.08 -8.29 -14.20
C THR A 50 -6.70 -7.32 -13.09
N SER A 51 -5.70 -6.46 -13.32
CA SER A 51 -5.30 -5.43 -12.37
C SER A 51 -6.43 -4.44 -12.08
N GLU A 52 -7.17 -3.99 -13.09
CA GLU A 52 -8.33 -3.10 -12.92
C GLU A 52 -9.45 -3.77 -12.12
N LYS A 53 -9.76 -5.04 -12.39
CA LYS A 53 -10.72 -5.81 -11.59
C LYS A 53 -10.28 -5.92 -10.13
N MET A 54 -8.98 -6.18 -9.90
CA MET A 54 -8.44 -6.26 -8.53
C MET A 54 -8.53 -4.92 -7.79
N ARG A 55 -8.26 -3.78 -8.45
CA ARG A 55 -8.44 -2.46 -7.83
C ARG A 55 -9.87 -2.25 -7.35
N LYS A 56 -10.85 -2.52 -8.20
CA LYS A 56 -12.27 -2.41 -7.85
C LYS A 56 -12.66 -3.30 -6.66
N ILE A 57 -12.22 -4.56 -6.66
CA ILE A 57 -12.47 -5.48 -5.54
C ILE A 57 -11.80 -4.98 -4.25
N LEU A 58 -10.57 -4.49 -4.33
CA LEU A 58 -9.85 -4.00 -3.16
C LEU A 58 -10.39 -2.66 -2.64
N GLU A 59 -11.01 -1.87 -3.49
CA GLU A 59 -11.75 -0.66 -3.10
C GLU A 59 -12.99 -1.02 -2.28
N THR A 60 -13.77 -2.05 -2.67
CA THR A 60 -14.95 -2.48 -1.87
C THR A 60 -14.57 -3.02 -0.49
N VAL A 61 -13.35 -3.51 -0.29
CA VAL A 61 -12.84 -3.89 1.04
C VAL A 61 -12.79 -2.69 1.99
N VAL A 62 -12.51 -1.49 1.45
CA VAL A 62 -12.43 -0.25 2.24
C VAL A 62 -13.80 0.42 2.33
N SER A 63 -14.55 0.51 1.24
CA SER A 63 -15.87 1.20 1.25
C SER A 63 -16.94 0.41 2.02
N GLU A 64 -16.95 -0.93 1.91
CA GLU A 64 -18.04 -1.76 2.42
C GLU A 64 -17.57 -2.86 3.37
N GLY A 65 -16.28 -3.18 3.37
CA GLY A 65 -15.73 -4.35 4.06
C GLY A 65 -14.95 -4.04 5.33
N GLY A 66 -14.11 -5.00 5.71
CA GLY A 66 -13.30 -4.97 6.94
C GLY A 66 -12.19 -3.91 6.97
N GLY A 67 -11.94 -3.23 5.85
CA GLY A 67 -10.98 -2.12 5.72
C GLY A 67 -11.58 -0.74 5.96
N LYS A 68 -12.86 -0.62 6.33
CA LYS A 68 -13.60 0.64 6.44
C LYS A 68 -12.92 1.72 7.29
N LYS A 69 -12.11 1.33 8.27
CA LYS A 69 -11.34 2.28 9.10
C LYS A 69 -10.17 2.96 8.35
N ALA A 70 -9.87 2.53 7.12
CA ALA A 70 -8.93 3.23 6.23
C ALA A 70 -9.62 4.24 5.31
N GLN A 71 -10.94 4.37 5.35
CA GLN A 71 -11.68 5.29 4.51
C GLN A 71 -11.38 6.75 4.90
N ILE A 72 -11.22 7.59 3.89
CA ILE A 72 -11.04 9.04 4.00
C ILE A 72 -12.04 9.69 3.06
N GLU A 73 -12.82 10.63 3.57
CA GLU A 73 -13.79 11.37 2.76
C GLU A 73 -13.11 12.13 1.62
N GLY A 74 -13.66 12.02 0.42
CA GLY A 74 -13.11 12.64 -0.79
C GLY A 74 -11.94 11.87 -1.42
N TYR A 75 -11.54 10.69 -0.88
CA TYR A 75 -10.52 9.86 -1.51
C TYR A 75 -10.99 8.44 -1.73
N ARG A 76 -10.72 7.92 -2.91
CA ARG A 76 -10.94 6.52 -3.25
C ARG A 76 -9.73 5.69 -2.79
N ILE A 77 -9.96 4.85 -1.79
CA ILE A 77 -8.89 4.03 -1.19
C ILE A 77 -9.21 2.56 -1.40
N GLY A 78 -8.25 1.83 -1.92
CA GLY A 78 -8.29 0.37 -1.97
C GLY A 78 -7.35 -0.24 -0.94
N GLY A 79 -7.64 -1.47 -0.49
CA GLY A 79 -6.75 -2.12 0.47
C GLY A 79 -7.17 -3.51 0.89
N LYS A 80 -6.34 -4.14 1.74
CA LYS A 80 -6.58 -5.47 2.30
C LYS A 80 -6.11 -5.57 3.74
N THR A 81 -7.00 -6.06 4.58
CA THR A 81 -6.70 -6.43 5.97
C THR A 81 -6.07 -7.82 6.03
N ALA A 82 -5.20 -8.05 6.98
CA ALA A 82 -4.78 -9.39 7.36
C ALA A 82 -4.61 -9.51 8.88
N THR A 83 -4.86 -10.70 9.38
CA THR A 83 -4.60 -11.09 10.77
C THR A 83 -4.08 -12.51 10.76
N SER A 84 -2.90 -12.73 11.31
CA SER A 84 -2.30 -14.06 11.39
C SER A 84 -1.89 -14.36 12.83
N GLN A 85 -2.04 -15.63 13.22
CA GLN A 85 -1.53 -16.12 14.50
C GLN A 85 -0.12 -16.66 14.29
N THR A 86 0.80 -16.28 15.19
CA THR A 86 2.19 -16.78 15.14
C THR A 86 2.32 -18.18 15.77
N LEU A 87 3.43 -18.84 15.46
CA LEU A 87 3.77 -20.12 16.08
C LEU A 87 4.64 -19.91 17.34
N PRO A 88 4.54 -20.78 18.34
CA PRO A 88 3.51 -21.80 18.50
C PRO A 88 2.15 -21.18 18.82
N ARG A 89 1.07 -21.75 18.32
CA ARG A 89 -0.31 -21.22 18.53
C ARG A 89 -0.68 -21.09 20.01
N SER A 90 -0.10 -21.95 20.86
CA SER A 90 -0.27 -21.89 22.33
C SER A 90 0.19 -20.55 22.93
N ALA A 91 1.07 -19.81 22.27
CA ALA A 91 1.52 -18.49 22.73
C ALA A 91 0.45 -17.40 22.54
N ASN A 92 -0.62 -17.68 21.80
CA ASN A 92 -1.76 -16.79 21.52
C ASN A 92 -1.33 -15.38 21.05
N ARG A 93 -0.30 -15.32 20.19
CA ARG A 93 0.25 -14.09 19.65
C ARG A 93 -0.22 -13.88 18.21
N TYR A 94 -0.55 -12.63 17.87
CA TYR A 94 -1.07 -12.26 16.58
C TYR A 94 -0.25 -11.16 15.92
N ILE A 95 -0.40 -11.08 14.59
CA ILE A 95 0.10 -9.98 13.77
C ILE A 95 -1.11 -9.42 13.04
N GLY A 96 -1.46 -8.17 13.32
CA GLY A 96 -2.48 -7.42 12.59
C GLY A 96 -1.85 -6.54 11.55
N SER A 97 -2.33 -6.57 10.31
CA SER A 97 -1.80 -5.72 9.26
C SER A 97 -2.88 -5.20 8.32
N PHE A 98 -2.57 -4.10 7.67
CA PHE A 98 -3.34 -3.52 6.58
C PHE A 98 -2.39 -2.94 5.55
N ILE A 99 -2.68 -3.18 4.29
CA ILE A 99 -2.06 -2.50 3.17
C ILE A 99 -3.12 -1.76 2.39
N GLY A 100 -2.89 -0.47 2.13
CA GLY A 100 -3.74 0.37 1.32
C GLY A 100 -2.99 0.95 0.13
N PHE A 101 -3.74 1.41 -0.86
CA PHE A 101 -3.25 2.18 -2.00
C PHE A 101 -4.27 3.25 -2.37
N ALA A 102 -3.80 4.35 -2.92
CA ALA A 102 -4.62 5.49 -3.31
C ALA A 102 -4.00 6.25 -4.49
N PRO A 103 -4.83 6.91 -5.35
CA PRO A 103 -6.27 6.67 -5.54
C PRO A 103 -6.56 5.24 -6.01
N ALA A 104 -7.77 4.71 -5.75
CA ALA A 104 -8.07 3.31 -6.10
C ALA A 104 -8.16 3.06 -7.61
N ASP A 105 -8.55 4.05 -8.38
CA ASP A 105 -8.67 4.01 -9.84
C ASP A 105 -7.33 4.24 -10.57
N ASP A 106 -6.45 5.08 -10.01
CA ASP A 106 -5.10 5.33 -10.54
C ASP A 106 -4.05 5.36 -9.42
N PRO A 107 -3.61 4.21 -8.89
CA PRO A 107 -2.76 4.12 -7.72
C PRO A 107 -1.41 4.82 -7.88
N GLN A 108 -1.18 5.87 -7.08
CA GLN A 108 0.06 6.63 -7.03
C GLN A 108 0.93 6.24 -5.83
N VAL A 109 0.29 5.79 -4.74
CA VAL A 109 0.98 5.47 -3.49
C VAL A 109 0.37 4.23 -2.84
N ALA A 110 1.21 3.47 -2.16
CA ALA A 110 0.80 2.38 -1.30
C ALA A 110 1.48 2.50 0.07
N ALA A 111 0.74 2.21 1.14
CA ALA A 111 1.25 2.18 2.50
C ALA A 111 0.83 0.89 3.19
N MET A 112 1.71 0.36 4.04
CA MET A 112 1.47 -0.87 4.79
C MET A 112 1.83 -0.67 6.26
N ALA A 113 0.89 -0.98 7.16
CA ALA A 113 1.12 -1.06 8.59
C ALA A 113 1.08 -2.52 9.05
N ILE A 114 2.06 -2.93 9.84
CA ILE A 114 2.17 -4.26 10.44
C ILE A 114 2.40 -4.09 11.93
N ILE A 115 1.50 -4.62 12.75
CA ILE A 115 1.55 -4.52 14.21
C ILE A 115 1.77 -5.91 14.77
N TYR A 116 2.92 -6.10 15.39
CA TYR A 116 3.33 -7.38 15.99
C TYR A 116 2.87 -7.47 17.44
N ASN A 117 2.27 -8.59 17.79
CA ASN A 117 1.87 -8.95 19.14
C ASN A 117 1.09 -7.82 19.86
N PRO A 118 0.03 -7.27 19.21
CA PRO A 118 -0.80 -6.25 19.87
C PRO A 118 -1.45 -6.81 21.12
N GLN A 119 -1.61 -5.96 22.13
CA GLN A 119 -2.30 -6.33 23.36
C GLN A 119 -3.79 -6.00 23.21
N GLY A 120 -4.66 -6.95 23.56
CA GLY A 120 -6.10 -6.80 23.41
C GLY A 120 -6.59 -7.04 21.98
N ILE A 121 -7.08 -6.03 21.29
CA ILE A 121 -7.61 -6.16 19.93
C ILE A 121 -6.46 -6.37 18.93
N TYR A 122 -6.56 -7.41 18.11
CA TYR A 122 -5.51 -7.82 17.17
C TYR A 122 -5.92 -7.83 15.69
N TYR A 123 -7.16 -7.46 15.37
CA TYR A 123 -7.64 -7.45 13.98
C TYR A 123 -7.01 -6.31 13.18
N GLY A 124 -6.35 -6.64 12.06
CA GLY A 124 -5.64 -5.68 11.21
C GLY A 124 -6.52 -4.53 10.71
N GLY A 125 -7.79 -4.81 10.36
CA GLY A 125 -8.76 -3.78 9.99
C GLY A 125 -9.12 -2.81 11.13
N THR A 126 -8.89 -3.22 12.38
CA THR A 126 -9.19 -2.38 13.56
C THR A 126 -7.98 -1.58 14.01
N ILE A 127 -6.78 -2.15 13.96
CA ILE A 127 -5.59 -1.52 14.54
C ILE A 127 -4.61 -0.99 13.51
N ALA A 128 -4.51 -1.60 12.32
CA ALA A 128 -3.56 -1.21 11.28
C ALA A 128 -4.19 -0.32 10.19
N ALA A 129 -5.48 -0.50 9.87
CA ALA A 129 -6.14 0.33 8.87
C ALA A 129 -6.20 1.82 9.25
N PRO A 130 -6.48 2.22 10.51
CA PRO A 130 -6.40 3.62 10.91
C PRO A 130 -5.01 4.24 10.74
N VAL A 131 -3.95 3.47 10.98
CA VAL A 131 -2.56 3.95 10.77
C VAL A 131 -2.33 4.32 9.32
N VAL A 132 -2.76 3.45 8.39
CA VAL A 132 -2.63 3.73 6.95
C VAL A 132 -3.53 4.89 6.53
N ARG A 133 -4.74 5.02 7.10
CA ARG A 133 -5.59 6.18 6.89
C ARG A 133 -4.87 7.48 7.27
N ASP A 134 -4.29 7.53 8.46
CA ASP A 134 -3.63 8.72 8.97
C ASP A 134 -2.39 9.07 8.13
N ILE A 135 -1.66 8.06 7.62
CA ILE A 135 -0.59 8.26 6.63
C ILE A 135 -1.16 8.91 5.36
N PHE A 136 -2.21 8.34 4.78
CA PHE A 136 -2.79 8.84 3.53
C PHE A 136 -3.38 10.23 3.68
N ASP A 137 -4.08 10.53 4.78
CA ASP A 137 -4.66 11.85 5.03
C ASP A 137 -3.59 12.97 5.03
N ASN A 138 -2.36 12.63 5.42
CA ASN A 138 -1.23 13.55 5.37
C ASN A 138 -0.52 13.59 4.01
N ILE A 139 -0.28 12.43 3.38
CA ILE A 139 0.59 12.39 2.20
C ILE A 139 -0.16 12.64 0.88
N LEU A 140 -1.45 12.35 0.78
CA LEU A 140 -2.20 12.56 -0.47
C LEU A 140 -2.25 14.03 -0.87
N PRO A 141 -2.57 14.99 0.03
CA PRO A 141 -2.47 16.41 -0.30
C PRO A 141 -1.03 16.84 -0.64
N TYR A 142 -0.04 16.32 0.06
CA TYR A 142 1.37 16.62 -0.22
C TYR A 142 1.80 16.15 -1.62
N LEU A 143 1.24 15.05 -2.11
CA LEU A 143 1.47 14.53 -3.47
C LEU A 143 0.63 15.26 -4.53
N GLY A 144 -0.17 16.26 -4.17
CA GLY A 144 -1.03 16.98 -5.09
C GLY A 144 -2.25 16.18 -5.56
N ILE A 145 -2.62 15.14 -4.81
CA ILE A 145 -3.83 14.34 -5.08
C ILE A 145 -4.99 15.04 -4.40
N GLU A 146 -5.87 15.62 -5.20
CA GLU A 146 -7.02 16.40 -4.71
C GLU A 146 -8.16 15.48 -4.24
N ARG A 147 -9.00 16.01 -3.33
CA ARG A 147 -10.22 15.32 -2.89
C ARG A 147 -11.29 15.43 -3.97
N GLU A 148 -11.97 14.34 -4.26
CA GLU A 148 -13.17 14.36 -5.11
C GLU A 148 -14.34 14.99 -4.34
N GLU A 149 -15.06 15.90 -4.98
CA GLU A 149 -16.21 16.59 -4.33
C GLU A 149 -17.39 15.64 -4.07
N ASN A 150 -17.49 14.53 -4.81
CA ASN A 150 -18.48 13.45 -4.62
C ASN A 150 -17.90 12.11 -5.12
N PRO A 151 -17.18 11.37 -4.30
CA PRO A 151 -16.64 10.05 -4.68
C PRO A 151 -17.71 8.96 -4.79
#